data_0057fcf750c7c8231aabc468ff301f3c
#
_entry.id   0057fcf750c7c8231aabc468ff301f3c
#
_cell.length_a   1.000
_cell.length_b   1.000
_cell.length_c   1.000
_cell.angle_alpha   90.00
_cell.angle_beta   90.00
_cell.angle_gamma   90.00
#
_symmetry.space_group_name_H-M   'P 1'
#
loop_
_entity.id
_entity.type
_entity.pdbx_description
1 polymer ?
#
loop_
_entity_poly.entity_id
_entity_poly.type
_entity_poly.pdbx_seq_one_letter_code
_entity_poly.pdbx_strand_id
1 'polypeptide(L)'
;MKRLSALVATAVLALCFGASQAVAAEGDSGAGQAAGQSAASGQSASGGSGAYQLGPSNTAGSIRVLSPGDNGDVTQSNSSTAAAIAANANTTNQTVDQSQTGGGSGSSYAQIAGQEAKNAQTADANATAAQLGAKNDALSIRVLSPGDDGDVTQSNSVGAGALAANGNETDQTTDQTQSGGGTGSSATQIAGQAAGNYQDADADATAVQVKPSNTATSIRVLSPGDDGDVTQSNSTTALAAGLNGNATDQSIDQSQGAAPMDAKSAEAERGTAPSYGSDSTQIAGQAADNKQSADADATAVQVEPSNTASSIRVLSPGDGGNVTQSNNATGLAAALNGNTTDQSIDQSQGGGSSEPAKEDGKSTSPSGSSYTQIAGQSADNKQWADADATAVQIKPTNTASSIRVLSPGDDGDVTQSNDATAIGIAANGNETTQSIDQSQGGGSYEPAKEDGKDAQSSYPSGSSYTQVAGQEAGNYQKADADATAVQVKPTNTVTSIRVLSPGDDGDVTQSNNAVALGAALNLNDTEQSNSVGAFGLALNLNKTHQPLRQSQTGHGSSGLQVGGQGAWSWQDASADVFGLQGSRGLGAGCARRFRVALKGEGVNRRAQESASSCGFAAALA
;
A
#
# COMPACT_ATOMS: atom_id res chain seq x y z
N MET A 1 -25.42 15.32 10.26
CA MET A 1 -24.72 14.36 11.09
C MET A 1 -23.20 14.52 11.01
N LYS A 2 -22.57 14.70 9.85
CA LYS A 2 -21.11 14.95 9.69
C LYS A 2 -20.51 16.01 10.63
N ARG A 3 -21.28 17.01 11.04
CA ARG A 3 -20.81 18.08 11.93
C ARG A 3 -20.94 17.73 13.42
N LEU A 4 -21.68 16.68 13.77
CA LEU A 4 -21.91 16.33 15.17
C LEU A 4 -20.82 15.37 15.69
N SER A 5 -20.46 14.33 14.95
CA SER A 5 -19.39 13.39 15.33
C SER A 5 -18.01 14.07 15.34
N ALA A 6 -17.68 14.82 14.30
CA ALA A 6 -16.45 15.61 14.27
C ALA A 6 -16.43 16.71 15.34
N LEU A 7 -17.59 17.33 15.64
CA LEU A 7 -17.70 18.35 16.68
C LEU A 7 -17.54 17.75 18.08
N VAL A 8 -18.08 16.56 18.32
CA VAL A 8 -17.91 15.85 19.60
C VAL A 8 -16.46 15.41 19.77
N ALA A 9 -15.85 14.81 18.77
CA ALA A 9 -14.43 14.41 18.85
C ALA A 9 -13.51 15.62 19.05
N THR A 10 -13.70 16.71 18.30
CA THR A 10 -12.90 17.93 18.42
C THR A 10 -13.17 18.67 19.72
N ALA A 11 -14.41 18.72 20.19
CA ALA A 11 -14.77 19.38 21.45
C ALA A 11 -14.24 18.60 22.66
N VAL A 12 -14.29 17.28 22.64
CA VAL A 12 -13.73 16.41 23.69
C VAL A 12 -12.20 16.56 23.70
N LEU A 13 -11.55 16.56 22.54
CA LEU A 13 -10.12 16.75 22.42
C LEU A 13 -9.68 18.14 22.94
N ALA A 14 -10.39 19.21 22.56
CA ALA A 14 -10.11 20.57 23.04
C ALA A 14 -10.33 20.71 24.55
N LEU A 15 -11.30 20.01 25.12
CA LEU A 15 -11.52 19.95 26.57
C LEU A 15 -10.40 19.17 27.28
N CYS A 16 -9.92 18.07 26.71
CA CYS A 16 -8.85 17.27 27.31
C CYS A 16 -7.50 17.99 27.31
N PHE A 17 -7.14 18.71 26.25
CA PHE A 17 -5.86 19.43 26.19
C PHE A 17 -5.89 20.81 26.88
N GLY A 18 -7.08 21.40 27.06
CA GLY A 18 -7.24 22.67 27.80
C GLY A 18 -7.33 22.54 29.32
N ALA A 19 -7.53 21.33 29.85
CA ALA A 19 -7.85 21.10 31.26
C ALA A 19 -6.67 20.64 32.14
N SER A 20 -5.43 20.96 31.80
CA SER A 20 -4.28 20.67 32.70
C SER A 20 -4.19 21.59 33.93
N GLN A 21 -5.25 22.30 34.27
CA GLN A 21 -5.33 23.05 35.52
C GLN A 21 -6.28 22.34 36.47
N ALA A 22 -5.73 21.85 37.57
CA ALA A 22 -6.49 21.28 38.68
C ALA A 22 -7.57 22.24 39.15
N VAL A 23 -8.84 21.87 38.96
CA VAL A 23 -9.94 22.53 39.67
C VAL A 23 -9.97 21.99 41.09
N ALA A 24 -9.24 22.59 41.98
CA ALA A 24 -9.49 22.46 43.40
C ALA A 24 -10.61 23.44 43.75
N ALA A 25 -11.85 22.99 43.80
CA ALA A 25 -12.95 23.76 44.38
C ALA A 25 -12.91 23.59 45.89
N GLU A 26 -12.66 24.66 46.60
CA GLU A 26 -12.79 24.71 48.04
C GLU A 26 -14.28 24.55 48.41
N GLY A 27 -14.64 23.44 49.09
CA GLY A 27 -15.87 23.37 49.84
C GLY A 27 -16.78 22.16 49.64
N ASP A 28 -16.66 21.40 48.52
CA ASP A 28 -17.33 20.12 48.32
C ASP A 28 -16.30 18.99 48.17
N SER A 29 -16.61 17.80 48.68
CA SER A 29 -15.71 16.65 48.56
C SER A 29 -15.67 16.15 47.11
N GLY A 30 -15.05 16.94 46.20
CA GLY A 30 -14.84 16.60 44.80
C GLY A 30 -13.45 16.03 44.58
N ALA A 31 -13.34 14.94 43.83
CA ALA A 31 -12.06 14.38 43.37
C ALA A 31 -12.00 14.38 41.85
N GLY A 32 -10.93 14.98 41.30
CA GLY A 32 -10.71 15.02 39.85
C GLY A 32 -9.38 14.37 39.47
N GLN A 33 -9.37 13.60 38.42
CA GLN A 33 -8.17 13.07 37.78
C GLN A 33 -8.09 13.57 36.33
N ALA A 34 -6.93 14.07 35.93
CA ALA A 34 -6.70 14.47 34.54
C ALA A 34 -5.37 13.89 34.05
N ALA A 35 -5.39 13.26 32.89
CA ALA A 35 -4.21 12.73 32.23
C ALA A 35 -4.20 13.13 30.75
N GLY A 36 -3.03 13.54 30.24
CA GLY A 36 -2.86 13.87 28.84
C GLY A 36 -1.52 13.37 28.33
N GLN A 37 -1.52 12.75 27.16
CA GLN A 37 -0.32 12.30 26.46
C GLN A 37 -0.29 12.91 25.05
N SER A 38 0.88 13.34 24.61
CA SER A 38 1.09 13.79 23.23
C SER A 38 2.42 13.25 22.73
N ALA A 39 2.39 12.63 21.57
CA ALA A 39 3.57 12.15 20.87
C ALA A 39 3.61 12.72 19.44
N ALA A 40 4.77 13.20 19.03
CA ALA A 40 5.00 13.64 17.67
C ALA A 40 6.31 13.04 17.17
N SER A 41 6.29 12.39 16.03
CA SER A 41 7.45 11.80 15.37
C SER A 41 7.56 12.32 13.94
N GLY A 42 8.75 12.75 13.55
CA GLY A 42 9.08 13.11 12.17
C GLY A 42 10.31 12.32 11.73
N GLN A 43 10.19 11.56 10.67
CA GLN A 43 11.29 10.77 10.12
C GLN A 43 11.47 11.06 8.63
N SER A 44 12.72 11.20 8.20
CA SER A 44 13.07 11.35 6.80
C SER A 44 14.26 10.44 6.49
N ALA A 45 14.10 9.60 5.50
CA ALA A 45 15.16 8.77 4.96
C ALA A 45 15.37 9.13 3.48
N SER A 46 16.62 9.29 3.07
CA SER A 46 16.95 9.56 1.67
C SER A 46 18.12 8.67 1.25
N GLY A 47 17.96 7.97 0.14
CA GLY A 47 18.93 7.08 -0.46
C GLY A 47 19.23 7.50 -1.89
N GLY A 48 20.48 7.79 -2.23
CA GLY A 48 20.91 8.09 -3.59
C GLY A 48 22.03 7.19 -4.07
N SER A 49 21.94 6.64 -5.27
CA SER A 49 22.97 5.81 -5.87
C SER A 49 23.18 6.15 -7.34
N GLY A 50 24.43 6.29 -7.78
CA GLY A 50 24.75 6.52 -9.17
C GLY A 50 25.88 5.60 -9.64
N ALA A 51 25.69 4.93 -10.76
CA ALA A 51 26.69 4.10 -11.40
C ALA A 51 26.86 4.52 -12.87
N TYR A 52 28.05 4.95 -13.23
CA TYR A 52 28.34 5.45 -14.59
C TYR A 52 29.52 4.71 -15.20
N GLN A 53 29.37 4.20 -16.39
CA GLN A 53 30.41 3.52 -17.11
C GLN A 53 30.59 4.15 -18.52
N LEU A 54 31.75 4.68 -18.82
CA LEU A 54 32.04 5.36 -20.09
C LEU A 54 33.07 4.59 -20.90
N GLY A 55 32.66 4.11 -22.06
CA GLY A 55 33.50 3.41 -23.01
C GLY A 55 34.15 2.12 -22.50
N PRO A 56 33.47 1.27 -21.66
CA PRO A 56 34.07 0.02 -21.28
C PRO A 56 34.24 -0.88 -22.49
N SER A 57 35.38 -1.53 -22.60
CA SER A 57 35.70 -2.34 -23.79
C SER A 57 36.42 -3.63 -23.39
N ASN A 58 35.93 -4.74 -23.87
CA ASN A 58 36.54 -6.05 -23.76
C ASN A 58 36.92 -6.53 -25.18
N THR A 59 38.12 -6.98 -25.38
CA THR A 59 38.56 -7.51 -26.68
C THR A 59 39.28 -8.84 -26.49
N ALA A 60 38.83 -9.84 -27.22
CA ALA A 60 39.47 -11.15 -27.28
C ALA A 60 39.80 -11.50 -28.72
N GLY A 61 41.02 -11.93 -28.98
CA GLY A 61 41.46 -12.32 -30.33
C GLY A 61 42.24 -13.60 -30.32
N SER A 62 41.93 -14.50 -31.23
CA SER A 62 42.70 -15.71 -31.51
C SER A 62 43.10 -15.74 -32.98
N ILE A 63 44.37 -15.82 -33.29
CA ILE A 63 44.87 -15.97 -34.65
C ILE A 63 45.74 -17.22 -34.73
N ARG A 64 45.31 -18.18 -35.51
CA ARG A 64 46.03 -19.44 -35.74
C ARG A 64 46.42 -19.58 -37.18
N VAL A 65 47.69 -19.82 -37.41
CA VAL A 65 48.25 -20.07 -38.76
C VAL A 65 49.08 -21.33 -38.69
N LEU A 66 48.77 -22.34 -39.47
CA LEU A 66 49.45 -23.63 -39.48
C LEU A 66 49.53 -24.28 -38.06
N SER A 67 48.54 -24.00 -37.22
CA SER A 67 48.52 -24.40 -35.80
C SER A 67 47.21 -25.17 -35.49
N PRO A 68 47.17 -26.47 -35.65
CA PRO A 68 46.00 -27.27 -35.34
C PRO A 68 45.64 -27.23 -33.85
N GLY A 69 44.37 -27.41 -33.53
CA GLY A 69 43.79 -27.45 -32.16
C GLY A 69 42.63 -26.46 -31.99
N ASP A 70 41.88 -26.61 -30.94
CA ASP A 70 40.69 -25.85 -30.67
C ASP A 70 40.94 -24.52 -30.00
N ASN A 71 40.08 -23.52 -30.21
CA ASN A 71 40.04 -22.30 -29.44
C ASN A 71 39.22 -22.56 -28.16
N GLY A 72 39.56 -21.90 -27.08
CA GLY A 72 38.74 -21.89 -25.86
C GLY A 72 37.58 -20.90 -25.96
N ASP A 73 36.62 -21.03 -25.09
CA ASP A 73 35.47 -20.17 -24.98
C ASP A 73 35.83 -18.73 -24.60
N VAL A 74 35.06 -17.78 -25.06
CA VAL A 74 35.24 -16.34 -24.78
C VAL A 74 34.00 -15.80 -24.08
N THR A 75 34.16 -15.36 -22.85
CA THR A 75 33.10 -14.67 -22.10
C THR A 75 33.50 -13.23 -21.82
N GLN A 76 32.69 -12.28 -22.23
CA GLN A 76 32.93 -10.85 -22.07
C GLN A 76 31.67 -10.15 -21.52
N SER A 77 31.84 -9.32 -20.50
CA SER A 77 30.72 -8.58 -19.93
C SER A 77 31.11 -7.17 -19.50
N ASN A 78 30.22 -6.22 -19.68
CA ASN A 78 30.26 -4.88 -19.13
C ASN A 78 28.97 -4.64 -18.36
N SER A 79 29.06 -4.23 -17.09
CA SER A 79 27.88 -4.03 -16.24
C SER A 79 27.99 -2.75 -15.44
N SER A 80 26.87 -2.03 -15.33
CA SER A 80 26.73 -0.84 -14.50
C SER A 80 25.43 -0.98 -13.69
N THR A 81 25.54 -1.01 -12.36
CA THR A 81 24.36 -1.21 -11.49
C THR A 81 24.37 -0.19 -10.35
N ALA A 82 23.22 0.47 -10.17
CA ALA A 82 22.95 1.37 -9.06
C ALA A 82 21.75 0.84 -8.24
N ALA A 83 21.84 0.94 -6.92
CA ALA A 83 20.73 0.59 -6.05
C ALA A 83 20.62 1.61 -4.92
N ALA A 84 19.41 2.10 -4.65
CA ALA A 84 19.11 3.02 -3.58
C ALA A 84 17.96 2.46 -2.72
N ILE A 85 18.08 2.59 -1.40
CA ILE A 85 17.05 2.20 -0.45
C ILE A 85 16.90 3.32 0.57
N ALA A 86 15.65 3.75 0.79
CA ALA A 86 15.27 4.64 1.86
C ALA A 86 14.11 4.01 2.66
N ALA A 87 14.26 3.90 3.97
CA ALA A 87 13.23 3.28 4.79
C ALA A 87 13.06 3.97 6.14
N ASN A 88 11.81 4.18 6.55
CA ASN A 88 11.42 4.66 7.87
C ASN A 88 10.50 3.65 8.55
N ALA A 89 10.65 3.50 9.85
CA ALA A 89 9.71 2.74 10.67
C ALA A 89 9.44 3.50 11.97
N ASN A 90 8.18 3.58 12.37
CA ASN A 90 7.78 4.24 13.61
C ASN A 90 6.71 3.43 14.34
N THR A 91 6.82 3.37 15.66
CA THR A 91 5.78 2.80 16.53
C THR A 91 5.51 3.80 17.65
N THR A 92 4.24 4.13 17.86
CA THR A 92 3.81 5.07 18.91
C THR A 92 2.75 4.40 19.77
N ASN A 93 3.08 4.14 21.03
CA ASN A 93 2.15 3.56 21.99
C ASN A 93 1.84 4.57 23.09
N GLN A 94 0.57 4.81 23.33
CA GLN A 94 0.09 5.67 24.40
C GLN A 94 -0.98 4.96 25.22
N THR A 95 -0.81 4.90 26.54
CA THR A 95 -1.78 4.27 27.44
C THR A 95 -2.10 5.22 28.58
N VAL A 96 -3.39 5.46 28.83
CA VAL A 96 -3.87 6.20 29.99
C VAL A 96 -4.82 5.31 30.75
N ASP A 97 -4.47 5.01 31.99
CA ASP A 97 -5.29 4.25 32.93
C ASP A 97 -5.66 5.15 34.13
N GLN A 98 -6.96 5.33 34.35
CA GLN A 98 -7.48 6.13 35.45
C GLN A 98 -8.48 5.31 36.26
N SER A 99 -8.21 5.14 37.53
CA SER A 99 -9.10 4.44 38.44
C SER A 99 -9.45 5.34 39.64
N GLN A 100 -10.74 5.43 39.95
CA GLN A 100 -11.24 6.23 41.07
C GLN A 100 -12.29 5.44 41.85
N THR A 101 -12.04 5.26 43.13
CA THR A 101 -12.92 4.52 44.02
C THR A 101 -13.25 5.33 45.27
N GLY A 102 -14.48 5.17 45.77
CA GLY A 102 -14.95 5.76 47.00
C GLY A 102 -15.77 7.03 46.82
N GLY A 103 -16.57 7.38 47.80
CA GLY A 103 -17.35 8.58 47.81
C GLY A 103 -18.44 8.55 48.88
N GLY A 104 -18.57 9.66 49.60
CA GLY A 104 -19.75 9.92 50.44
C GLY A 104 -20.92 10.48 49.65
N SER A 105 -22.07 10.59 50.23
CA SER A 105 -23.22 11.27 49.65
C SER A 105 -22.93 12.71 49.30
N GLY A 106 -23.29 13.18 48.09
CA GLY A 106 -23.10 14.54 47.60
C GLY A 106 -21.71 14.87 47.04
N SER A 107 -20.87 13.85 46.74
CA SER A 107 -19.53 14.04 46.18
C SER A 107 -19.57 14.13 44.66
N SER A 108 -18.69 14.93 44.06
CA SER A 108 -18.49 14.99 42.60
C SER A 108 -17.14 14.39 42.20
N TYR A 109 -17.17 13.58 41.17
CA TYR A 109 -16.01 12.87 40.64
C TYR A 109 -15.83 13.17 39.15
N ALA A 110 -14.61 13.44 38.73
CA ALA A 110 -14.29 13.66 37.32
C ALA A 110 -13.00 12.93 36.93
N GLN A 111 -13.05 12.22 35.80
CA GLN A 111 -11.87 11.67 35.14
C GLN A 111 -11.81 12.22 33.73
N ILE A 112 -10.66 12.76 33.36
CA ILE A 112 -10.42 13.34 32.03
C ILE A 112 -9.13 12.74 31.47
N ALA A 113 -9.21 12.12 30.30
CA ALA A 113 -8.08 11.55 29.59
C ALA A 113 -8.00 12.08 28.14
N GLY A 114 -6.79 12.37 27.69
CA GLY A 114 -6.56 12.80 26.32
C GLY A 114 -5.27 12.23 25.75
N GLN A 115 -5.30 11.72 24.54
CA GLN A 115 -4.13 11.23 23.82
C GLN A 115 -4.06 11.83 22.42
N GLU A 116 -2.88 12.27 22.01
CA GLU A 116 -2.63 12.74 20.65
C GLU A 116 -1.33 12.13 20.13
N ALA A 117 -1.39 11.50 18.95
CA ALA A 117 -0.24 10.99 18.25
C ALA A 117 -0.16 11.60 16.84
N LYS A 118 0.99 12.15 16.47
CA LYS A 118 1.26 12.68 15.13
C LYS A 118 2.54 12.09 14.58
N ASN A 119 2.46 11.41 13.45
CA ASN A 119 3.60 10.81 12.80
C ASN A 119 3.71 11.33 11.37
N ALA A 120 4.92 11.74 10.97
CA ALA A 120 5.23 12.13 9.61
C ALA A 120 6.47 11.37 9.12
N GLN A 121 6.38 10.69 8.01
CA GLN A 121 7.48 9.91 7.44
C GLN A 121 7.64 10.23 5.96
N THR A 122 8.87 10.47 5.53
CA THR A 122 9.23 10.66 4.13
C THR A 122 10.41 9.74 3.80
N ALA A 123 10.27 8.92 2.78
CA ALA A 123 11.33 8.08 2.23
C ALA A 123 11.53 8.43 0.75
N ASP A 124 12.77 8.74 0.36
CA ASP A 124 13.14 9.12 -1.00
C ASP A 124 14.34 8.25 -1.44
N ALA A 125 14.17 7.48 -2.51
CA ALA A 125 15.19 6.57 -3.02
C ALA A 125 15.45 6.79 -4.51
N ASN A 126 16.63 7.28 -4.87
CA ASN A 126 17.00 7.60 -6.23
C ASN A 126 18.17 6.74 -6.73
N ALA A 127 17.96 5.94 -7.77
CA ALA A 127 19.00 5.12 -8.41
C ALA A 127 19.19 5.47 -9.89
N THR A 128 20.40 5.81 -10.28
CA THR A 128 20.72 6.08 -11.68
C THR A 128 21.89 5.24 -12.14
N ALA A 129 21.70 4.43 -13.17
CA ALA A 129 22.78 3.69 -13.81
C ALA A 129 22.89 4.05 -15.29
N ALA A 130 24.09 4.34 -15.76
CA ALA A 130 24.32 4.66 -17.16
C ALA A 130 25.58 3.99 -17.72
N GLN A 131 25.46 3.49 -18.94
CA GLN A 131 26.57 2.92 -19.69
C GLN A 131 26.61 3.50 -21.10
N LEU A 132 27.72 4.11 -21.46
CA LEU A 132 27.92 4.73 -22.78
C LEU A 132 29.03 4.01 -23.54
N GLY A 133 28.73 3.58 -24.77
CA GLY A 133 29.69 3.03 -25.68
C GLY A 133 30.37 1.74 -25.22
N ALA A 134 29.66 0.90 -24.48
CA ALA A 134 30.16 -0.41 -24.04
C ALA A 134 30.41 -1.31 -25.25
N LYS A 135 31.56 -1.99 -25.28
CA LYS A 135 31.96 -2.85 -26.39
C LYS A 135 32.50 -4.19 -25.90
N ASN A 136 32.07 -5.24 -26.56
CA ASN A 136 32.67 -6.56 -26.47
C ASN A 136 32.99 -7.04 -27.88
N ASP A 137 34.26 -7.27 -28.15
CA ASP A 137 34.74 -7.73 -29.47
C ASP A 137 35.46 -9.08 -29.32
N ALA A 138 35.02 -10.08 -30.05
CA ALA A 138 35.69 -11.37 -30.17
C ALA A 138 36.05 -11.66 -31.63
N LEU A 139 37.29 -12.02 -31.88
CA LEU A 139 37.79 -12.33 -33.22
C LEU A 139 38.52 -13.68 -33.20
N SER A 140 38.10 -14.60 -34.07
CA SER A 140 38.82 -15.81 -34.39
C SER A 140 39.28 -15.81 -35.85
N ILE A 141 40.56 -16.04 -36.10
CA ILE A 141 41.08 -16.18 -37.46
C ILE A 141 41.89 -17.49 -37.53
N ARG A 142 41.53 -18.38 -38.42
CA ARG A 142 42.22 -19.64 -38.67
C ARG A 142 42.63 -19.76 -40.13
N VAL A 143 43.90 -20.00 -40.37
CA VAL A 143 44.46 -20.24 -41.71
C VAL A 143 45.28 -21.54 -41.67
N LEU A 144 44.88 -22.51 -42.47
CA LEU A 144 45.54 -23.84 -42.49
C LEU A 144 45.64 -24.46 -41.09
N SER A 145 44.65 -24.25 -40.24
CA SER A 145 44.66 -24.59 -38.81
C SER A 145 43.37 -25.35 -38.44
N PRO A 146 43.32 -26.67 -38.65
CA PRO A 146 42.13 -27.46 -38.32
C PRO A 146 41.86 -27.44 -36.82
N GLY A 147 40.58 -27.56 -36.43
CA GLY A 147 40.09 -27.59 -35.04
C GLY A 147 38.88 -26.67 -34.88
N ASP A 148 38.17 -26.73 -33.75
CA ASP A 148 36.93 -26.03 -33.51
C ASP A 148 37.16 -24.66 -32.88
N ASP A 149 36.24 -23.71 -33.12
CA ASP A 149 36.18 -22.46 -32.38
C ASP A 149 35.38 -22.68 -31.10
N GLY A 150 35.80 -22.07 -30.00
CA GLY A 150 35.05 -22.07 -28.74
C GLY A 150 33.83 -21.14 -28.80
N ASP A 151 32.94 -21.31 -27.86
CA ASP A 151 31.72 -20.50 -27.73
C ASP A 151 32.04 -19.04 -27.35
N VAL A 152 31.23 -18.12 -27.84
CA VAL A 152 31.38 -16.68 -27.56
C VAL A 152 30.14 -16.17 -26.83
N THR A 153 30.30 -15.76 -25.58
CA THR A 153 29.24 -15.11 -24.80
C THR A 153 29.60 -13.65 -24.52
N GLN A 154 28.77 -12.72 -24.94
CA GLN A 154 29.01 -11.29 -24.79
C GLN A 154 27.76 -10.60 -24.21
N SER A 155 27.94 -9.76 -23.18
CA SER A 155 26.85 -9.03 -22.58
C SER A 155 27.23 -7.60 -22.20
N ASN A 156 26.31 -6.67 -22.41
CA ASN A 156 26.35 -5.33 -21.85
C ASN A 156 25.05 -5.11 -21.04
N SER A 157 25.19 -4.76 -19.77
CA SER A 157 24.02 -4.65 -18.90
C SER A 157 24.04 -3.36 -18.07
N VAL A 158 22.87 -2.75 -17.92
CA VAL A 158 22.66 -1.60 -17.04
C VAL A 158 21.46 -1.88 -16.15
N GLY A 159 21.62 -1.68 -14.85
CA GLY A 159 20.55 -1.89 -13.86
C GLY A 159 20.44 -0.71 -12.91
N ALA A 160 19.23 -0.22 -12.66
CA ALA A 160 18.92 0.73 -11.61
C ALA A 160 17.79 0.18 -10.74
N GLY A 161 17.93 0.29 -9.43
CA GLY A 161 16.90 -0.15 -8.49
C GLY A 161 16.70 0.85 -7.37
N ALA A 162 15.47 1.30 -7.13
CA ALA A 162 15.10 2.22 -6.06
C ALA A 162 13.97 1.61 -5.21
N LEU A 163 14.10 1.73 -3.88
CA LEU A 163 13.08 1.29 -2.93
C LEU A 163 12.91 2.35 -1.85
N ALA A 164 11.73 2.97 -1.79
CA ALA A 164 11.32 3.86 -0.72
C ALA A 164 10.23 3.19 0.11
N ALA A 165 10.38 3.16 1.44
CA ALA A 165 9.41 2.49 2.30
C ALA A 165 9.15 3.25 3.60
N ASN A 166 7.89 3.37 4.00
CA ASN A 166 7.49 3.88 5.30
C ASN A 166 6.58 2.87 6.00
N GLY A 167 6.85 2.62 7.28
CA GLY A 167 6.01 1.81 8.16
C GLY A 167 5.64 2.60 9.40
N ASN A 168 4.36 2.64 9.77
CA ASN A 168 3.90 3.29 10.99
C ASN A 168 2.87 2.44 11.73
N GLU A 169 3.01 2.42 13.05
CA GLU A 169 2.04 1.81 13.96
C GLU A 169 1.72 2.81 15.07
N THR A 170 0.44 3.05 15.32
CA THR A 170 -0.03 3.94 16.37
C THR A 170 -1.09 3.22 17.20
N ASP A 171 -0.79 3.02 18.47
CA ASP A 171 -1.68 2.37 19.43
C ASP A 171 -2.01 3.34 20.56
N GLN A 172 -3.29 3.62 20.79
CA GLN A 172 -3.78 4.49 21.84
C GLN A 172 -4.85 3.79 22.65
N THR A 173 -4.59 3.57 23.93
CA THR A 173 -5.53 2.93 24.87
C THR A 173 -5.87 3.88 26.01
N THR A 174 -7.14 4.08 26.28
CA THR A 174 -7.65 4.83 27.43
C THR A 174 -8.63 3.98 28.22
N ASP A 175 -8.28 3.68 29.47
CA ASP A 175 -9.13 2.95 30.39
C ASP A 175 -9.52 3.87 31.57
N GLN A 176 -10.82 4.05 31.79
CA GLN A 176 -11.34 4.87 32.86
C GLN A 176 -12.35 4.06 33.69
N THR A 177 -11.99 3.74 34.91
CA THR A 177 -12.86 3.04 35.84
C THR A 177 -13.25 3.94 37.00
N GLN A 178 -14.53 4.09 37.25
CA GLN A 178 -15.04 4.86 38.36
C GLN A 178 -16.06 4.04 39.15
N SER A 179 -15.76 3.79 40.40
CA SER A 179 -16.63 3.00 41.28
C SER A 179 -16.89 3.75 42.59
N GLY A 180 -18.14 3.84 42.97
CA GLY A 180 -18.59 4.48 44.20
C GLY A 180 -19.29 5.82 43.93
N GLY A 181 -20.36 6.03 44.64
CA GLY A 181 -21.17 7.24 44.65
C GLY A 181 -22.32 7.01 45.61
N GLY A 182 -22.35 7.75 46.70
CA GLY A 182 -23.52 7.79 47.57
C GLY A 182 -24.66 8.57 46.90
N THR A 183 -25.82 8.60 47.55
CA THR A 183 -26.98 9.38 47.08
C THR A 183 -26.63 10.85 46.83
N GLY A 184 -26.98 11.39 45.66
CA GLY A 184 -26.70 12.77 45.26
C GLY A 184 -25.28 13.04 44.72
N SER A 185 -24.53 11.98 44.38
CA SER A 185 -23.19 12.11 43.77
C SER A 185 -23.28 12.33 42.26
N SER A 186 -22.34 13.07 41.71
CA SER A 186 -22.14 13.18 40.24
C SER A 186 -20.83 12.53 39.82
N ALA A 187 -20.88 11.75 38.75
CA ALA A 187 -19.71 11.08 38.18
C ALA A 187 -19.57 11.44 36.69
N THR A 188 -18.38 11.89 36.30
CA THR A 188 -18.10 12.28 34.90
C THR A 188 -16.80 11.64 34.41
N GLN A 189 -16.88 10.96 33.30
CA GLN A 189 -15.72 10.43 32.57
C GLN A 189 -15.66 11.06 31.17
N ILE A 190 -14.50 11.57 30.79
CA ILE A 190 -14.26 12.14 29.45
C ILE A 190 -12.97 11.54 28.91
N ALA A 191 -13.04 10.93 27.76
CA ALA A 191 -11.89 10.38 27.06
C ALA A 191 -11.82 10.87 25.61
N GLY A 192 -10.63 11.20 25.14
CA GLY A 192 -10.41 11.60 23.75
C GLY A 192 -9.09 11.07 23.21
N GLN A 193 -9.12 10.52 22.01
CA GLN A 193 -7.95 10.05 21.29
C GLN A 193 -7.89 10.66 19.89
N ALA A 194 -6.70 11.08 19.45
CA ALA A 194 -6.48 11.53 18.09
C ALA A 194 -5.16 10.96 17.55
N ALA A 195 -5.23 10.37 16.36
CA ALA A 195 -4.07 9.88 15.63
C ALA A 195 -4.02 10.54 14.25
N GLY A 196 -2.86 11.12 13.89
CA GLY A 196 -2.61 11.67 12.55
C GLY A 196 -1.33 11.08 11.97
N ASN A 197 -1.43 10.41 10.84
CA ASN A 197 -0.30 9.77 10.19
C ASN A 197 -0.16 10.29 8.76
N TYR A 198 1.04 10.78 8.43
CA TYR A 198 1.43 11.19 7.07
C TYR A 198 2.62 10.36 6.60
N GLN A 199 2.50 9.71 5.47
CA GLN A 199 3.57 8.93 4.86
C GLN A 199 3.72 9.28 3.38
N ASP A 200 4.97 9.47 2.95
CA ASP A 200 5.35 9.78 1.59
C ASP A 200 6.54 8.90 1.19
N ALA A 201 6.37 8.06 0.17
CA ALA A 201 7.42 7.18 -0.33
C ALA A 201 7.60 7.44 -1.82
N ASP A 202 8.79 7.91 -2.21
CA ASP A 202 9.18 8.26 -3.57
C ASP A 202 10.38 7.41 -4.00
N ALA A 203 10.25 6.71 -5.12
CA ALA A 203 11.27 5.80 -5.62
C ALA A 203 11.53 5.97 -7.12
N ASP A 204 12.68 6.54 -7.46
CA ASP A 204 13.10 6.78 -8.85
C ASP A 204 14.22 5.83 -9.29
N ALA A 205 14.00 5.06 -10.34
CA ALA A 205 15.01 4.23 -10.95
C ALA A 205 15.22 4.56 -12.42
N THR A 206 16.40 5.02 -12.79
CA THR A 206 16.75 5.35 -14.18
C THR A 206 17.93 4.53 -14.67
N ALA A 207 17.72 3.71 -15.69
CA ALA A 207 18.75 2.93 -16.35
C ALA A 207 18.89 3.35 -17.82
N VAL A 208 20.09 3.77 -18.23
CA VAL A 208 20.35 4.26 -19.59
C VAL A 208 21.54 3.54 -20.22
N GLN A 209 21.32 2.95 -21.37
CA GLN A 209 22.39 2.33 -22.16
C GLN A 209 22.45 2.94 -23.56
N VAL A 210 23.60 3.50 -23.92
CA VAL A 210 23.80 4.17 -25.22
C VAL A 210 24.90 3.50 -26.01
N LYS A 211 24.56 3.03 -27.19
CA LYS A 211 25.47 2.39 -28.15
C LYS A 211 26.26 1.22 -27.58
N PRO A 212 25.63 0.30 -26.84
CA PRO A 212 26.29 -0.94 -26.49
C PRO A 212 26.46 -1.80 -27.73
N SER A 213 27.62 -2.44 -27.85
CA SER A 213 27.93 -3.27 -29.01
C SER A 213 28.59 -4.57 -28.59
N ASN A 214 28.08 -5.66 -29.15
CA ASN A 214 28.69 -6.98 -29.07
C ASN A 214 29.03 -7.44 -30.49
N THR A 215 30.28 -7.82 -30.73
CA THR A 215 30.75 -8.26 -32.04
C THR A 215 31.50 -9.59 -31.92
N ALA A 216 31.09 -10.59 -32.63
CA ALA A 216 31.79 -11.88 -32.75
C ALA A 216 32.07 -12.16 -34.23
N THR A 217 33.32 -12.44 -34.56
CA THR A 217 33.73 -12.72 -35.94
C THR A 217 34.60 -13.97 -35.97
N SER A 218 34.22 -14.94 -36.80
CA SER A 218 35.04 -16.12 -37.13
C SER A 218 35.42 -16.10 -38.60
N ILE A 219 36.69 -16.27 -38.92
CA ILE A 219 37.22 -16.35 -40.27
C ILE A 219 38.07 -17.61 -40.41
N ARG A 220 37.66 -18.52 -41.28
CA ARG A 220 38.35 -19.78 -41.53
C ARG A 220 38.76 -19.90 -42.99
N VAL A 221 40.02 -20.15 -43.24
CA VAL A 221 40.57 -20.39 -44.58
C VAL A 221 41.35 -21.68 -44.57
N LEU A 222 40.95 -22.65 -45.37
CA LEU A 222 41.57 -23.98 -45.42
C LEU A 222 41.69 -24.65 -44.03
N SER A 223 40.73 -24.37 -43.16
CA SER A 223 40.75 -24.77 -41.76
C SER A 223 39.46 -25.53 -41.38
N PRO A 224 39.40 -26.85 -41.61
CA PRO A 224 38.25 -27.64 -41.25
C PRO A 224 38.01 -27.65 -39.75
N GLY A 225 36.72 -27.76 -39.36
CA GLY A 225 36.24 -27.76 -37.94
C GLY A 225 35.01 -26.89 -37.80
N ASP A 226 34.34 -26.94 -36.67
CA ASP A 226 33.06 -26.25 -36.42
C ASP A 226 33.25 -24.87 -35.80
N ASP A 227 32.33 -23.94 -36.06
CA ASP A 227 32.26 -22.65 -35.35
C ASP A 227 31.57 -22.88 -33.99
N GLY A 228 32.00 -22.20 -32.95
CA GLY A 228 31.33 -22.19 -31.66
C GLY A 228 30.02 -21.39 -31.68
N ASP A 229 29.15 -21.63 -30.73
CA ASP A 229 27.90 -20.90 -30.56
C ASP A 229 28.17 -19.43 -30.14
N VAL A 230 27.34 -18.51 -30.61
CA VAL A 230 27.46 -17.08 -30.31
C VAL A 230 26.21 -16.59 -29.57
N THR A 231 26.39 -16.18 -28.31
CA THR A 231 25.32 -15.55 -27.52
C THR A 231 25.67 -14.10 -27.22
N GLN A 232 24.81 -13.16 -27.63
CA GLN A 232 25.03 -11.73 -27.48
C GLN A 232 23.79 -11.06 -26.89
N SER A 233 23.97 -10.26 -25.83
CA SER A 233 22.86 -9.54 -25.20
C SER A 233 23.24 -8.10 -24.83
N ASN A 234 22.30 -7.19 -25.01
CA ASN A 234 22.30 -5.86 -24.44
C ASN A 234 21.03 -5.70 -23.60
N SER A 235 21.18 -5.39 -22.31
CA SER A 235 20.06 -5.33 -21.37
C SER A 235 20.07 -4.04 -20.57
N THR A 236 18.90 -3.43 -20.41
CA THR A 236 18.69 -2.25 -19.60
C THR A 236 17.48 -2.47 -18.72
N THR A 237 17.62 -2.36 -17.40
CA THR A 237 16.54 -2.64 -16.45
C THR A 237 16.45 -1.53 -15.41
N ALA A 238 15.25 -0.99 -15.22
CA ALA A 238 14.92 -0.06 -14.15
C ALA A 238 13.80 -0.65 -13.27
N LEU A 239 14.00 -0.61 -11.96
CA LEU A 239 13.04 -1.13 -10.97
C LEU A 239 12.82 -0.04 -9.91
N ALA A 240 11.58 0.41 -9.72
CA ALA A 240 11.21 1.36 -8.68
C ALA A 240 10.08 0.82 -7.81
N ALA A 241 10.15 1.02 -6.49
CA ALA A 241 9.08 0.65 -5.60
C ALA A 241 8.91 1.66 -4.45
N GLY A 242 7.71 2.28 -4.38
CA GLY A 242 7.26 3.14 -3.30
C GLY A 242 6.23 2.40 -2.43
N LEU A 243 6.48 2.28 -1.12
CA LEU A 243 5.67 1.48 -0.22
C LEU A 243 5.33 2.26 1.05
N ASN A 244 4.04 2.36 1.40
CA ASN A 244 3.60 2.87 2.68
C ASN A 244 2.70 1.86 3.40
N GLY A 245 2.98 1.61 4.68
CA GLY A 245 2.16 0.80 5.56
C GLY A 245 1.79 1.58 6.82
N ASN A 246 0.52 1.64 7.19
CA ASN A 246 0.07 2.28 8.41
C ASN A 246 -0.95 1.41 9.15
N ALA A 247 -0.79 1.32 10.47
CA ALA A 247 -1.77 0.75 11.36
C ALA A 247 -2.08 1.74 12.46
N THR A 248 -3.37 1.98 12.74
CA THR A 248 -3.84 2.85 13.81
C THR A 248 -4.90 2.10 14.62
N ASP A 249 -4.60 1.85 15.87
CA ASP A 249 -5.51 1.23 16.83
C ASP A 249 -5.84 2.22 17.96
N GLN A 250 -7.14 2.44 18.19
CA GLN A 250 -7.62 3.34 19.23
C GLN A 250 -8.71 2.65 20.05
N SER A 251 -8.50 2.53 21.36
CA SER A 251 -9.46 1.91 22.28
C SER A 251 -9.78 2.82 23.46
N ILE A 252 -11.06 3.04 23.72
CA ILE A 252 -11.55 3.73 24.91
C ILE A 252 -12.51 2.82 25.64
N ASP A 253 -12.19 2.50 26.90
CA ASP A 253 -13.06 1.79 27.82
C ASP A 253 -13.45 2.69 28.99
N GLN A 254 -14.74 2.91 29.20
CA GLN A 254 -15.26 3.72 30.30
C GLN A 254 -16.28 2.92 31.12
N SER A 255 -15.97 2.67 32.37
CA SER A 255 -16.83 1.93 33.27
C SER A 255 -17.22 2.75 34.49
N GLN A 256 -18.50 2.90 34.74
CA GLN A 256 -19.04 3.55 35.94
C GLN A 256 -19.97 2.59 36.68
N GLY A 257 -19.60 2.22 37.89
CA GLY A 257 -20.39 1.36 38.77
C GLY A 257 -20.82 2.09 40.04
N ALA A 258 -22.08 2.00 40.46
CA ALA A 258 -22.46 2.38 41.81
C ALA A 258 -21.91 1.35 42.80
N ALA A 259 -21.20 1.79 43.84
CA ALA A 259 -20.75 0.90 44.90
C ALA A 259 -21.96 0.23 45.57
N PRO A 260 -21.90 -1.07 45.87
CA PRO A 260 -22.92 -1.70 46.68
C PRO A 260 -22.94 -0.99 48.06
N MET A 261 -24.09 -0.48 48.47
CA MET A 261 -24.23 0.09 49.80
C MET A 261 -24.07 -1.03 50.80
N ASP A 262 -22.99 -0.99 51.59
CA ASP A 262 -22.88 -1.87 52.76
C ASP A 262 -24.06 -1.61 53.73
N ALA A 263 -24.87 -2.60 53.94
CA ALA A 263 -26.04 -2.52 54.85
C ALA A 263 -25.70 -2.05 56.29
N LYS A 264 -24.41 -1.98 56.64
CA LYS A 264 -23.96 -1.51 57.96
C LYS A 264 -23.82 0.01 58.09
N SER A 265 -23.69 0.76 56.97
CA SER A 265 -23.63 2.21 57.02
C SER A 265 -25.01 2.89 57.11
N ALA A 266 -26.08 2.16 56.79
CA ALA A 266 -27.44 2.67 56.82
C ALA A 266 -28.05 2.81 58.23
N GLU A 267 -27.45 2.21 59.28
CA GLU A 267 -27.96 2.31 60.66
C GLU A 267 -27.58 3.58 61.42
N ALA A 268 -26.69 4.44 60.92
CA ALA A 268 -26.13 5.58 61.64
C ALA A 268 -26.83 6.92 61.43
N GLU A 269 -27.66 7.09 60.41
CA GLU A 269 -28.38 8.35 60.14
C GLU A 269 -29.89 8.21 60.12
N ARG A 270 -30.50 8.11 61.31
CA ARG A 270 -31.96 8.21 61.49
C ARG A 270 -32.41 9.71 61.37
N GLY A 271 -32.28 10.29 60.22
CA GLY A 271 -32.89 11.55 59.84
C GLY A 271 -33.55 11.35 58.48
N THR A 272 -34.75 11.92 58.27
CA THR A 272 -35.42 11.95 56.95
C THR A 272 -34.59 12.79 55.96
N ALA A 273 -33.48 12.21 55.49
CA ALA A 273 -32.70 12.84 54.41
C ALA A 273 -33.44 12.60 53.09
N PRO A 274 -33.67 13.63 52.27
CA PRO A 274 -34.21 13.43 50.95
C PRO A 274 -33.25 12.57 50.15
N SER A 275 -33.74 11.46 49.53
CA SER A 275 -32.94 10.66 48.61
C SER A 275 -32.76 11.40 47.31
N TYR A 276 -31.58 11.97 47.09
CA TYR A 276 -31.20 12.60 45.81
C TYR A 276 -30.72 11.52 44.83
N GLY A 277 -31.16 11.61 43.58
CA GLY A 277 -30.65 10.75 42.51
C GLY A 277 -29.17 11.02 42.23
N SER A 278 -28.49 10.08 41.61
CA SER A 278 -27.08 10.23 41.15
C SER A 278 -27.03 10.53 39.65
N ASP A 279 -26.18 11.45 39.25
CA ASP A 279 -25.97 11.78 37.84
C ASP A 279 -24.64 11.15 37.37
N SER A 280 -24.71 10.43 36.26
CA SER A 280 -23.54 9.80 35.63
C SER A 280 -23.41 10.23 34.17
N THR A 281 -22.23 10.68 33.78
CA THR A 281 -21.96 11.10 32.40
C THR A 281 -20.67 10.45 31.88
N GLN A 282 -20.73 9.81 30.72
CA GLN A 282 -19.59 9.30 29.99
C GLN A 282 -19.54 9.95 28.60
N ILE A 283 -18.38 10.47 28.22
CA ILE A 283 -18.15 11.06 26.91
C ILE A 283 -16.86 10.47 26.35
N ALA A 284 -16.92 9.89 25.16
CA ALA A 284 -15.79 9.31 24.47
C ALA A 284 -15.69 9.81 23.02
N GLY A 285 -14.48 10.10 22.55
CA GLY A 285 -14.27 10.52 21.18
C GLY A 285 -12.95 10.00 20.60
N GLN A 286 -13.00 9.44 19.42
CA GLN A 286 -11.81 8.99 18.69
C GLN A 286 -11.77 9.62 17.30
N ALA A 287 -10.56 10.03 16.86
CA ALA A 287 -10.31 10.55 15.53
C ALA A 287 -9.01 9.97 14.96
N ALA A 288 -9.08 9.46 13.74
CA ALA A 288 -7.90 9.02 12.99
C ALA A 288 -7.88 9.72 11.62
N ASP A 289 -6.77 10.38 11.28
CA ASP A 289 -6.54 10.99 9.95
C ASP A 289 -5.24 10.41 9.38
N ASN A 290 -5.38 9.56 8.37
CA ASN A 290 -4.26 8.87 7.73
C ASN A 290 -4.11 9.34 6.28
N LYS A 291 -2.91 9.79 5.92
CA LYS A 291 -2.58 10.22 4.57
C LYS A 291 -1.32 9.52 4.09
N GLN A 292 -1.43 8.83 2.96
CA GLN A 292 -0.34 8.09 2.34
C GLN A 292 -0.17 8.46 0.87
N SER A 293 1.06 8.69 0.44
CA SER A 293 1.45 8.87 -0.96
C SER A 293 2.59 7.91 -1.28
N ALA A 294 2.43 7.08 -2.28
CA ALA A 294 3.49 6.25 -2.83
C ALA A 294 3.66 6.59 -4.30
N ASP A 295 4.88 6.91 -4.69
CA ASP A 295 5.28 7.21 -6.04
C ASP A 295 6.43 6.28 -6.47
N ALA A 296 6.39 5.79 -7.70
CA ALA A 296 7.42 4.90 -8.21
C ALA A 296 7.64 5.10 -9.71
N ASP A 297 8.80 5.66 -10.06
CA ASP A 297 9.19 5.93 -11.43
C ASP A 297 10.31 5.00 -11.91
N ALA A 298 10.04 4.16 -12.90
CA ALA A 298 11.05 3.29 -13.51
C ALA A 298 11.27 3.60 -15.00
N THR A 299 12.44 4.11 -15.34
CA THR A 299 12.79 4.46 -16.72
C THR A 299 13.97 3.66 -17.22
N ALA A 300 13.75 2.80 -18.22
CA ALA A 300 14.77 2.03 -18.92
C ALA A 300 14.92 2.50 -20.37
N VAL A 301 16.08 3.03 -20.73
CA VAL A 301 16.34 3.57 -22.09
C VAL A 301 17.53 2.88 -22.73
N GLN A 302 17.32 2.30 -23.90
CA GLN A 302 18.38 1.70 -24.71
C GLN A 302 18.44 2.35 -26.09
N VAL A 303 19.57 2.94 -26.42
CA VAL A 303 19.76 3.68 -27.68
C VAL A 303 20.82 3.01 -28.54
N GLU A 304 20.46 2.66 -29.75
CA GLU A 304 21.33 2.05 -30.76
C GLU A 304 22.11 0.82 -30.24
N PRO A 305 21.49 -0.13 -29.51
CA PRO A 305 22.16 -1.37 -29.15
C PRO A 305 22.41 -2.23 -30.38
N SER A 306 23.58 -2.84 -30.45
CA SER A 306 23.97 -3.64 -31.61
C SER A 306 24.58 -4.98 -31.19
N ASN A 307 24.09 -6.06 -31.78
CA ASN A 307 24.70 -7.38 -31.74
C ASN A 307 25.08 -7.81 -33.16
N THR A 308 26.30 -8.23 -33.36
CA THR A 308 26.79 -8.65 -34.70
C THR A 308 27.57 -9.96 -34.57
N ALA A 309 27.11 -10.98 -35.28
CA ALA A 309 27.81 -12.23 -35.43
C ALA A 309 28.14 -12.48 -36.91
N SER A 310 29.38 -12.83 -37.22
CA SER A 310 29.81 -13.08 -38.59
C SER A 310 30.69 -14.30 -38.67
N SER A 311 30.37 -15.24 -39.57
CA SER A 311 31.18 -16.39 -39.93
C SER A 311 31.57 -16.33 -41.42
N ILE A 312 32.85 -16.46 -41.71
CA ILE A 312 33.38 -16.52 -43.09
C ILE A 312 34.22 -17.78 -43.23
N ARG A 313 33.80 -18.66 -44.12
CA ARG A 313 34.49 -19.94 -44.39
C ARG A 313 34.88 -20.05 -45.86
N VAL A 314 36.13 -20.30 -46.11
CA VAL A 314 36.66 -20.52 -47.46
C VAL A 314 37.43 -21.85 -47.48
N LEU A 315 37.00 -22.81 -48.26
CA LEU A 315 37.59 -24.12 -48.31
C LEU A 315 37.75 -24.79 -46.94
N SER A 316 36.79 -24.56 -46.05
CA SER A 316 36.83 -24.95 -44.63
C SER A 316 35.54 -25.72 -44.31
N PRO A 317 35.49 -27.02 -44.51
CA PRO A 317 34.35 -27.85 -44.17
C PRO A 317 34.14 -27.86 -42.65
N GLY A 318 32.86 -28.02 -42.24
CA GLY A 318 32.40 -28.06 -40.83
C GLY A 318 31.12 -27.24 -40.67
N ASP A 319 30.45 -27.39 -39.52
CA ASP A 319 29.18 -26.75 -39.25
C ASP A 319 29.32 -25.34 -38.66
N GLY A 320 28.32 -24.52 -38.86
CA GLY A 320 28.18 -23.19 -38.22
C GLY A 320 27.65 -23.35 -36.78
N GLY A 321 28.10 -22.52 -35.87
CA GLY A 321 27.52 -22.41 -34.54
C GLY A 321 26.18 -21.69 -34.54
N ASN A 322 25.34 -21.95 -33.54
CA ASN A 322 24.08 -21.23 -33.35
C ASN A 322 24.33 -19.78 -32.93
N VAL A 323 23.46 -18.88 -33.34
CA VAL A 323 23.55 -17.46 -33.01
C VAL A 323 22.30 -17.00 -32.27
N THR A 324 22.49 -16.59 -31.01
CA THR A 324 21.42 -16.00 -30.21
C THR A 324 21.74 -14.54 -29.90
N GLN A 325 20.87 -13.62 -30.31
CA GLN A 325 21.06 -12.17 -30.14
C GLN A 325 19.82 -11.52 -29.55
N SER A 326 19.99 -10.75 -28.46
CA SER A 326 18.88 -10.04 -27.81
C SER A 326 19.24 -8.61 -27.45
N ASN A 327 18.26 -7.71 -27.57
CA ASN A 327 18.30 -6.36 -27.04
C ASN A 327 17.04 -6.14 -26.19
N ASN A 328 17.19 -5.89 -24.90
CA ASN A 328 16.08 -5.79 -23.97
C ASN A 328 16.09 -4.47 -23.19
N ALA A 329 14.94 -3.82 -23.10
CA ALA A 329 14.72 -2.68 -22.20
C ALA A 329 13.51 -3.00 -21.31
N THR A 330 13.67 -2.95 -19.98
CA THR A 330 12.62 -3.30 -19.03
C THR A 330 12.49 -2.22 -17.95
N GLY A 331 11.30 -1.65 -17.81
CA GLY A 331 10.90 -0.75 -16.73
C GLY A 331 9.82 -1.38 -15.89
N LEU A 332 10.02 -1.43 -14.57
CA LEU A 332 9.03 -1.94 -13.60
C LEU A 332 8.86 -0.91 -12.49
N ALA A 333 7.64 -0.41 -12.31
CA ALA A 333 7.27 0.51 -11.25
C ALA A 333 6.16 -0.07 -10.38
N ALA A 334 6.27 0.09 -9.05
CA ALA A 334 5.25 -0.37 -8.13
C ALA A 334 5.05 0.65 -7.00
N ALA A 335 3.83 1.19 -6.87
CA ALA A 335 3.45 2.11 -5.80
C ALA A 335 2.32 1.50 -4.98
N LEU A 336 2.57 1.27 -3.68
CA LEU A 336 1.65 0.55 -2.82
C LEU A 336 1.41 1.29 -1.52
N ASN A 337 0.13 1.52 -1.17
CA ASN A 337 -0.28 2.01 0.13
C ASN A 337 -1.17 1.00 0.83
N GLY A 338 -0.88 0.70 2.10
CA GLY A 338 -1.70 -0.11 2.98
C GLY A 338 -2.06 0.66 4.24
N ASN A 339 -3.34 0.70 4.62
CA ASN A 339 -3.78 1.33 5.84
C ASN A 339 -4.81 0.47 6.57
N THR A 340 -4.62 0.34 7.88
CA THR A 340 -5.61 -0.28 8.78
C THR A 340 -5.94 0.73 9.87
N THR A 341 -7.23 0.97 10.12
CA THR A 341 -7.71 1.83 11.20
C THR A 341 -8.76 1.08 11.99
N ASP A 342 -8.45 0.82 13.26
CA ASP A 342 -9.38 0.17 14.19
C ASP A 342 -9.71 1.12 15.34
N GLN A 343 -11.02 1.36 15.57
CA GLN A 343 -11.48 2.26 16.61
C GLN A 343 -12.58 1.57 17.42
N SER A 344 -12.38 1.49 18.74
CA SER A 344 -13.32 0.87 19.67
C SER A 344 -13.67 1.80 20.81
N ILE A 345 -14.95 1.99 21.08
CA ILE A 345 -15.44 2.66 22.29
C ILE A 345 -16.41 1.76 23.01
N ASP A 346 -16.09 1.43 24.26
CA ASP A 346 -16.96 0.71 25.17
C ASP A 346 -17.34 1.60 26.36
N GLN A 347 -18.65 1.80 26.59
CA GLN A 347 -19.16 2.60 27.68
C GLN A 347 -20.18 1.80 28.49
N SER A 348 -19.90 1.58 29.76
CA SER A 348 -20.75 0.85 30.67
C SER A 348 -21.14 1.67 31.88
N GLN A 349 -22.43 1.82 32.12
CA GLN A 349 -22.98 2.47 33.34
C GLN A 349 -23.91 1.52 34.07
N GLY A 350 -23.55 1.14 35.29
CA GLY A 350 -24.35 0.28 36.17
C GLY A 350 -25.05 1.10 37.25
N GLY A 351 -26.39 0.98 37.35
CA GLY A 351 -27.14 1.47 38.49
C GLY A 351 -27.05 0.49 39.67
N GLY A 352 -26.66 0.98 40.85
CA GLY A 352 -26.63 0.15 42.08
C GLY A 352 -28.03 -0.37 42.44
N SER A 353 -28.12 -1.65 42.79
CA SER A 353 -29.33 -2.24 43.40
C SER A 353 -29.45 -1.73 44.84
N SER A 354 -30.41 -0.87 45.12
CA SER A 354 -30.80 -0.59 46.52
C SER A 354 -31.76 -1.69 47.01
N GLU A 355 -31.33 -2.56 47.93
CA GLU A 355 -32.29 -3.35 48.69
C GLU A 355 -33.18 -2.40 49.51
N PRO A 356 -34.51 -2.57 49.48
CA PRO A 356 -35.38 -1.74 50.29
C PRO A 356 -35.12 -2.02 51.76
N ALA A 357 -34.73 -0.99 52.52
CA ALA A 357 -34.70 -1.06 53.96
C ALA A 357 -36.13 -1.37 54.47
N LYS A 358 -36.30 -2.46 55.16
CA LYS A 358 -37.58 -2.79 55.85
C LYS A 358 -37.74 -1.80 57.00
N GLU A 359 -38.43 -0.72 56.79
CA GLU A 359 -38.90 0.16 57.88
C GLU A 359 -40.40 0.48 57.74
N ASP A 360 -41.02 0.51 58.90
CA ASP A 360 -42.42 0.77 59.19
C ASP A 360 -43.06 1.91 58.36
N GLY A 361 -43.68 1.56 57.26
CA GLY A 361 -44.84 2.27 56.76
C GLY A 361 -44.67 3.67 56.11
N LYS A 362 -43.49 4.16 55.80
CA LYS A 362 -43.26 5.34 54.94
C LYS A 362 -42.20 5.06 53.87
N SER A 363 -42.62 4.62 52.70
CA SER A 363 -41.73 4.57 51.54
C SER A 363 -41.52 5.98 51.02
N THR A 364 -40.34 6.55 51.19
CA THR A 364 -39.86 7.69 50.38
C THR A 364 -39.39 7.15 49.04
N SER A 365 -40.11 7.50 47.97
CA SER A 365 -39.68 7.15 46.61
C SER A 365 -38.31 7.78 46.34
N PRO A 366 -37.29 7.02 45.91
CA PRO A 366 -36.01 7.60 45.49
C PRO A 366 -36.24 8.53 44.28
N SER A 367 -35.63 9.73 44.30
CA SER A 367 -35.60 10.62 43.15
C SER A 367 -34.81 9.96 42.01
N GLY A 368 -35.30 10.07 40.79
CA GLY A 368 -34.69 9.43 39.61
C GLY A 368 -33.27 9.89 39.37
N SER A 369 -32.41 8.96 38.96
CA SER A 369 -31.03 9.22 38.52
C SER A 369 -30.99 9.54 37.03
N SER A 370 -29.99 10.34 36.61
CA SER A 370 -29.75 10.66 35.21
C SER A 370 -28.45 10.02 34.71
N TYR A 371 -28.54 9.29 33.62
CA TYR A 371 -27.42 8.60 33.00
C TYR A 371 -27.26 9.07 31.56
N THR A 372 -26.07 9.52 31.19
CA THR A 372 -25.78 10.03 29.84
C THR A 372 -24.51 9.38 29.30
N GLN A 373 -24.60 8.79 28.12
CA GLN A 373 -23.48 8.26 27.36
C GLN A 373 -23.42 8.93 25.99
N ILE A 374 -22.27 9.47 25.62
CA ILE A 374 -22.02 10.06 24.31
C ILE A 374 -20.74 9.47 23.75
N ALA A 375 -20.81 8.91 22.56
CA ALA A 375 -19.67 8.33 21.87
C ALA A 375 -19.58 8.83 20.42
N GLY A 376 -18.38 9.13 19.96
CA GLY A 376 -18.15 9.56 18.58
C GLY A 376 -16.85 9.02 18.02
N GLN A 377 -16.90 8.44 16.83
CA GLN A 377 -15.72 7.97 16.10
C GLN A 377 -15.65 8.60 14.72
N SER A 378 -14.45 9.01 14.29
CA SER A 378 -14.18 9.49 12.94
C SER A 378 -12.87 8.91 12.42
N ALA A 379 -12.92 8.32 11.22
CA ALA A 379 -11.74 7.89 10.50
C ALA A 379 -11.73 8.51 9.10
N ASP A 380 -10.67 9.23 8.75
CA ASP A 380 -10.49 9.81 7.41
C ASP A 380 -9.17 9.29 6.81
N ASN A 381 -9.28 8.49 5.75
CA ASN A 381 -8.14 7.85 5.12
C ASN A 381 -7.98 8.35 3.68
N LYS A 382 -6.78 8.84 3.35
CA LYS A 382 -6.45 9.34 2.01
C LYS A 382 -5.21 8.64 1.49
N GLN A 383 -5.33 8.00 0.33
CA GLN A 383 -4.25 7.23 -0.27
C GLN A 383 -4.07 7.59 -1.74
N TRP A 384 -2.84 7.85 -2.15
CA TRP A 384 -2.43 8.06 -3.53
C TRP A 384 -1.31 7.07 -3.85
N ALA A 385 -1.48 6.30 -4.92
CA ALA A 385 -0.45 5.45 -5.48
C ALA A 385 -0.28 5.80 -6.96
N ASP A 386 0.94 6.13 -7.36
CA ASP A 386 1.32 6.46 -8.73
C ASP A 386 2.50 5.58 -9.17
N ALA A 387 2.40 4.93 -10.31
CA ALA A 387 3.43 4.01 -10.75
C ALA A 387 3.69 4.15 -12.26
N ASP A 388 4.77 4.84 -12.61
CA ASP A 388 5.16 5.12 -13.98
C ASP A 388 6.29 4.21 -14.44
N ALA A 389 5.99 3.33 -15.39
CA ALA A 389 6.99 2.47 -16.01
C ALA A 389 7.24 2.84 -17.47
N THR A 390 8.47 3.16 -17.81
CA THR A 390 8.87 3.49 -19.17
C THR A 390 10.00 2.59 -19.65
N ALA A 391 9.79 1.94 -20.79
CA ALA A 391 10.82 1.18 -21.50
C ALA A 391 10.96 1.71 -22.95
N VAL A 392 12.11 2.25 -23.29
CA VAL A 392 12.38 2.81 -24.62
C VAL A 392 13.55 2.13 -25.28
N GLN A 393 13.34 1.64 -26.47
CA GLN A 393 14.38 1.05 -27.31
C GLN A 393 14.43 1.74 -28.66
N ILE A 394 15.54 2.37 -28.99
CA ILE A 394 15.71 3.14 -30.22
C ILE A 394 16.75 2.47 -31.10
N LYS A 395 16.35 2.08 -32.32
CA LYS A 395 17.17 1.43 -33.35
C LYS A 395 17.98 0.23 -32.83
N PRO A 396 17.34 -0.72 -32.10
CA PRO A 396 18.04 -1.93 -31.77
C PRO A 396 18.35 -2.75 -33.05
N THR A 397 19.55 -3.32 -33.10
CA THR A 397 20.00 -4.05 -34.27
C THR A 397 20.62 -5.38 -33.88
N ASN A 398 20.14 -6.44 -34.50
CA ASN A 398 20.75 -7.76 -34.46
C ASN A 398 21.11 -8.17 -35.88
N THR A 399 22.36 -8.58 -36.10
CA THR A 399 22.85 -8.99 -37.39
C THR A 399 23.61 -10.31 -37.28
N ALA A 400 23.20 -11.29 -38.06
CA ALA A 400 23.91 -12.55 -38.20
C ALA A 400 24.26 -12.76 -39.68
N SER A 401 25.51 -13.09 -39.98
CA SER A 401 25.94 -13.36 -41.35
C SER A 401 26.82 -14.59 -41.45
N SER A 402 26.50 -15.46 -42.39
CA SER A 402 27.31 -16.62 -42.75
C SER A 402 27.70 -16.54 -44.22
N ILE A 403 28.98 -16.67 -44.52
CA ILE A 403 29.49 -16.72 -45.91
C ILE A 403 30.32 -17.99 -46.07
N ARG A 404 29.91 -18.87 -46.95
CA ARG A 404 30.59 -20.13 -47.25
C ARG A 404 31.00 -20.21 -48.69
N VAL A 405 32.28 -20.45 -48.96
CA VAL A 405 32.77 -20.65 -50.32
C VAL A 405 33.52 -21.99 -50.36
N LEU A 406 33.04 -22.92 -51.16
CA LEU A 406 33.59 -24.27 -51.26
C LEU A 406 33.77 -24.95 -49.88
N SER A 407 32.86 -24.68 -48.94
CA SER A 407 32.90 -25.10 -47.54
C SER A 407 31.63 -25.90 -47.21
N PRO A 408 31.59 -27.21 -47.41
CA PRO A 408 30.44 -28.01 -47.07
C PRO A 408 30.20 -28.05 -45.54
N GLY A 409 28.95 -28.23 -45.11
CA GLY A 409 28.48 -28.23 -43.74
C GLY A 409 27.25 -27.33 -43.57
N ASP A 410 26.54 -27.49 -42.46
CA ASP A 410 25.31 -26.76 -42.20
C ASP A 410 25.57 -25.41 -41.51
N ASP A 411 24.70 -24.41 -41.72
CA ASP A 411 24.66 -23.22 -40.92
C ASP A 411 23.89 -23.47 -39.62
N GLY A 412 24.32 -22.88 -38.52
CA GLY A 412 23.61 -22.98 -37.24
C GLY A 412 22.31 -22.17 -37.23
N ASP A 413 21.45 -22.46 -36.29
CA ASP A 413 20.19 -21.73 -36.06
C ASP A 413 20.43 -20.31 -35.59
N VAL A 414 19.57 -19.39 -36.03
CA VAL A 414 19.66 -17.97 -35.65
C VAL A 414 18.40 -17.52 -34.94
N THR A 415 18.55 -17.09 -33.69
CA THR A 415 17.47 -16.49 -32.90
C THR A 415 17.81 -15.02 -32.60
N GLN A 416 16.92 -14.11 -32.99
CA GLN A 416 17.10 -12.67 -32.79
C GLN A 416 15.86 -12.05 -32.17
N SER A 417 16.01 -11.31 -31.06
CA SER A 417 14.92 -10.57 -30.43
C SER A 417 15.27 -9.14 -30.09
N ASN A 418 14.28 -8.27 -30.15
CA ASN A 418 14.34 -6.91 -29.61
C ASN A 418 13.06 -6.70 -28.81
N ASP A 419 13.20 -6.47 -27.50
CA ASP A 419 12.07 -6.42 -26.58
C ASP A 419 12.10 -5.15 -25.74
N ALA A 420 10.96 -4.45 -25.66
CA ALA A 420 10.74 -3.33 -24.76
C ALA A 420 9.54 -3.67 -23.88
N THR A 421 9.73 -3.73 -22.56
CA THR A 421 8.68 -4.10 -21.60
C THR A 421 8.56 -3.04 -20.51
N ALA A 422 7.36 -2.52 -20.32
CA ALA A 422 7.03 -1.61 -19.23
C ALA A 422 5.88 -2.17 -18.40
N ILE A 423 6.02 -2.18 -17.08
CA ILE A 423 4.97 -2.64 -16.16
C ILE A 423 4.83 -1.64 -15.02
N GLY A 424 3.65 -1.01 -14.91
CA GLY A 424 3.26 -0.14 -13.81
C GLY A 424 2.21 -0.81 -12.93
N ILE A 425 2.38 -0.77 -11.61
CA ILE A 425 1.42 -1.31 -10.64
C ILE A 425 1.20 -0.28 -9.54
N ALA A 426 -0.01 0.26 -9.45
CA ALA A 426 -0.40 1.16 -8.38
C ALA A 426 -1.53 0.53 -7.55
N ALA A 427 -1.36 0.43 -6.23
CA ALA A 427 -2.39 -0.15 -5.39
C ALA A 427 -2.57 0.59 -4.06
N ASN A 428 -3.82 0.78 -3.68
CA ASN A 428 -4.22 1.27 -2.38
C ASN A 428 -5.09 0.23 -1.68
N GLY A 429 -4.73 -0.12 -0.44
CA GLY A 429 -5.52 -0.97 0.44
C GLY A 429 -5.90 -0.19 1.70
N ASN A 430 -7.18 -0.20 2.06
CA ASN A 430 -7.64 0.39 3.30
C ASN A 430 -8.67 -0.50 4.00
N GLU A 431 -8.45 -0.70 5.28
CA GLU A 431 -9.41 -1.35 6.17
C GLU A 431 -9.76 -0.39 7.30
N THR A 432 -11.04 -0.19 7.55
CA THR A 432 -11.52 0.67 8.63
C THR A 432 -12.61 -0.04 9.41
N THR A 433 -12.34 -0.31 10.68
CA THR A 433 -13.30 -0.88 11.61
C THR A 433 -13.63 0.14 12.69
N GLN A 434 -14.92 0.39 12.92
CA GLN A 434 -15.40 1.26 13.98
C GLN A 434 -16.44 0.55 14.79
N SER A 435 -16.27 0.48 16.11
CA SER A 435 -17.21 -0.18 17.03
C SER A 435 -17.57 0.74 18.19
N ILE A 436 -18.84 0.92 18.44
CA ILE A 436 -19.35 1.58 19.66
C ILE A 436 -20.32 0.65 20.36
N ASP A 437 -20.01 0.32 21.60
CA ASP A 437 -20.90 -0.41 22.49
C ASP A 437 -21.28 0.45 23.72
N GLN A 438 -22.55 0.72 23.89
CA GLN A 438 -23.07 1.51 25.01
C GLN A 438 -24.10 0.70 25.80
N SER A 439 -23.83 0.48 27.05
CA SER A 439 -24.73 -0.25 27.94
C SER A 439 -25.10 0.56 29.17
N GLN A 440 -26.40 0.66 29.46
CA GLN A 440 -26.94 1.30 30.65
C GLN A 440 -27.86 0.33 31.37
N GLY A 441 -27.51 -0.01 32.60
CA GLY A 441 -28.30 -0.94 33.45
C GLY A 441 -28.96 -0.21 34.63
N GLY A 442 -30.26 -0.23 34.72
CA GLY A 442 -31.00 0.10 35.95
C GLY A 442 -31.09 -1.14 36.88
N GLY A 443 -30.79 -1.01 38.17
CA GLY A 443 -30.91 -2.09 39.13
C GLY A 443 -32.30 -2.74 39.11
N SER A 444 -32.32 -4.06 39.09
CA SER A 444 -33.57 -4.82 39.18
C SER A 444 -34.14 -4.68 40.58
N TYR A 445 -35.30 -4.05 40.71
CA TYR A 445 -36.11 -4.10 41.91
C TYR A 445 -36.88 -5.41 41.92
N GLU A 446 -36.48 -6.38 42.77
CA GLU A 446 -37.36 -7.50 43.13
C GLU A 446 -38.33 -7.00 44.21
N PRO A 447 -39.64 -6.93 43.92
CA PRO A 447 -40.61 -6.59 44.94
C PRO A 447 -40.62 -7.70 46.01
N ALA A 448 -40.37 -7.30 47.25
CA ALA A 448 -40.51 -8.24 48.38
C ALA A 448 -41.92 -8.82 48.34
N LYS A 449 -42.01 -10.15 48.30
CA LYS A 449 -43.29 -10.87 48.41
C LYS A 449 -43.84 -10.63 49.80
N GLU A 450 -44.69 -9.61 49.95
CA GLU A 450 -45.53 -9.51 51.14
C GLU A 450 -46.82 -10.30 50.98
N ASP A 451 -47.10 -11.14 51.98
CA ASP A 451 -48.31 -11.91 52.09
C ASP A 451 -49.57 -11.02 52.19
N GLY A 452 -50.23 -10.85 51.04
CA GLY A 452 -51.69 -10.72 51.02
C GLY A 452 -52.33 -9.41 51.47
N LYS A 453 -51.70 -8.24 51.36
CA LYS A 453 -52.41 -6.93 51.42
C LYS A 453 -52.00 -6.06 50.19
N ASP A 454 -53.03 -5.47 49.55
CA ASP A 454 -52.88 -4.57 48.42
C ASP A 454 -51.92 -3.42 48.75
N ALA A 455 -50.60 -3.66 48.59
CA ALA A 455 -49.59 -2.62 48.58
C ALA A 455 -49.69 -1.88 47.24
N GLN A 456 -50.20 -0.68 47.29
CA GLN A 456 -50.10 0.29 46.20
C GLN A 456 -48.59 0.50 45.94
N SER A 457 -48.03 -0.25 45.01
CA SER A 457 -46.64 -0.10 44.60
C SER A 457 -46.48 1.29 43.98
N SER A 458 -45.95 2.25 44.74
CA SER A 458 -45.45 3.49 44.20
C SER A 458 -44.18 3.15 43.43
N TYR A 459 -44.29 3.07 42.10
CA TYR A 459 -43.13 2.94 41.20
C TYR A 459 -42.17 4.10 41.45
N PRO A 460 -40.85 3.85 41.55
CA PRO A 460 -39.89 4.92 41.70
C PRO A 460 -40.04 5.92 40.53
N SER A 461 -40.06 7.21 40.81
CA SER A 461 -40.13 8.27 39.82
C SER A 461 -38.92 8.17 38.90
N GLY A 462 -39.17 7.93 37.62
CA GLY A 462 -38.29 7.37 36.62
C GLY A 462 -36.90 8.00 36.49
N SER A 463 -35.91 7.15 36.46
CA SER A 463 -34.58 7.49 35.99
C SER A 463 -34.62 7.87 34.51
N SER A 464 -33.79 8.84 34.07
CA SER A 464 -33.64 9.17 32.66
C SER A 464 -32.34 8.60 32.11
N TYR A 465 -32.43 7.99 30.94
CA TYR A 465 -31.28 7.41 30.23
C TYR A 465 -31.13 8.06 28.86
N THR A 466 -29.93 8.52 28.54
CA THR A 466 -29.62 9.09 27.23
C THR A 466 -28.39 8.44 26.65
N GLN A 467 -28.50 7.86 25.48
CA GLN A 467 -27.39 7.32 24.71
C GLN A 467 -27.33 8.00 23.34
N VAL A 468 -26.17 8.55 22.99
CA VAL A 468 -25.90 9.16 21.68
C VAL A 468 -24.63 8.55 21.14
N ALA A 469 -24.69 7.98 19.94
CA ALA A 469 -23.53 7.41 19.28
C ALA A 469 -23.45 7.86 17.82
N GLY A 470 -22.25 8.18 17.35
CA GLY A 470 -22.02 8.57 15.97
C GLY A 470 -20.72 7.98 15.44
N GLN A 471 -20.79 7.38 14.26
CA GLN A 471 -19.62 6.87 13.55
C GLN A 471 -19.53 7.48 12.15
N GLU A 472 -18.34 7.92 11.75
CA GLU A 472 -18.08 8.41 10.41
C GLU A 472 -16.77 7.80 9.89
N ALA A 473 -16.81 7.18 8.70
CA ALA A 473 -15.65 6.70 8.00
C ALA A 473 -15.57 7.32 6.61
N GLY A 474 -14.46 8.00 6.32
CA GLY A 474 -14.19 8.60 5.03
C GLY A 474 -12.96 7.96 4.38
N ASN A 475 -13.10 7.49 3.14
CA ASN A 475 -12.00 6.91 2.40
C ASN A 475 -11.87 7.56 1.02
N TYR A 476 -10.70 8.08 0.75
CA TYR A 476 -10.33 8.61 -0.55
C TYR A 476 -9.12 7.83 -1.08
N GLN A 477 -9.27 7.18 -2.22
CA GLN A 477 -8.20 6.41 -2.83
C GLN A 477 -8.04 6.79 -4.30
N LYS A 478 -6.80 7.06 -4.70
CA LYS A 478 -6.43 7.23 -6.11
C LYS A 478 -5.27 6.30 -6.43
N ALA A 479 -5.44 5.44 -7.41
CA ALA A 479 -4.37 4.64 -7.99
C ALA A 479 -4.23 5.00 -9.47
N ASP A 480 -3.01 5.33 -9.89
CA ASP A 480 -2.65 5.60 -11.28
C ASP A 480 -1.49 4.69 -11.66
N ALA A 481 -1.56 4.03 -12.81
CA ALA A 481 -0.52 3.13 -13.23
C ALA A 481 -0.28 3.31 -14.74
N ASP A 482 0.80 3.99 -15.07
CA ASP A 482 1.17 4.27 -16.44
C ASP A 482 2.28 3.33 -16.91
N ALA A 483 2.08 2.69 -18.04
CA ALA A 483 3.07 1.84 -18.65
C ALA A 483 3.32 2.24 -20.10
N THR A 484 4.54 2.63 -20.43
CA THR A 484 4.94 3.06 -21.78
C THR A 484 6.07 2.20 -22.31
N ALA A 485 5.80 1.39 -23.32
CA ALA A 485 6.82 0.62 -24.04
C ALA A 485 6.96 1.14 -25.47
N VAL A 486 8.13 1.65 -25.82
CA VAL A 486 8.40 2.23 -27.14
C VAL A 486 9.56 1.52 -27.80
N GLN A 487 9.34 1.01 -29.00
CA GLN A 487 10.38 0.45 -29.83
C GLN A 487 10.42 1.14 -31.20
N VAL A 488 11.51 1.82 -31.50
CA VAL A 488 11.65 2.59 -32.73
C VAL A 488 12.69 1.98 -33.66
N LYS A 489 12.26 1.60 -34.85
CA LYS A 489 13.10 1.03 -35.91
C LYS A 489 13.93 -0.17 -35.46
N PRO A 490 13.33 -1.19 -34.84
CA PRO A 490 14.02 -2.42 -34.56
C PRO A 490 14.42 -3.12 -35.87
N THR A 491 15.60 -3.72 -35.87
CA THR A 491 16.13 -4.39 -37.08
C THR A 491 16.73 -5.74 -36.66
N ASN A 492 16.25 -6.79 -37.28
CA ASN A 492 16.84 -8.12 -37.22
C ASN A 492 17.24 -8.51 -38.64
N THR A 493 18.48 -8.90 -38.86
CA THR A 493 19.01 -9.22 -40.19
C THR A 493 19.77 -10.54 -40.12
N VAL A 494 19.40 -11.46 -40.96
CA VAL A 494 20.16 -12.70 -41.19
C VAL A 494 20.54 -12.79 -42.66
N THR A 495 21.80 -13.10 -42.94
CA THR A 495 22.33 -13.25 -44.30
C THR A 495 23.14 -14.53 -44.38
N SER A 496 22.75 -15.47 -45.21
CA SER A 496 23.52 -16.66 -45.57
C SER A 496 23.88 -16.60 -47.05
N ILE A 497 25.17 -16.75 -47.38
CA ILE A 497 25.70 -16.80 -48.72
C ILE A 497 26.51 -18.06 -48.88
N ARG A 498 26.06 -18.96 -49.72
CA ARG A 498 26.75 -20.23 -50.06
C ARG A 498 27.17 -20.27 -51.51
N VAL A 499 28.45 -20.48 -51.76
CA VAL A 499 28.98 -20.64 -53.13
C VAL A 499 29.65 -22.02 -53.25
N LEU A 500 29.04 -22.92 -53.98
CA LEU A 500 29.51 -24.29 -54.15
C LEU A 500 29.75 -25.02 -52.80
N SER A 501 28.89 -24.72 -51.81
CA SER A 501 28.97 -25.23 -50.43
C SER A 501 27.72 -26.01 -50.12
N PRO A 502 27.72 -27.34 -50.32
CA PRO A 502 26.56 -28.18 -49.95
C PRO A 502 26.36 -28.20 -48.43
N GLY A 503 25.12 -28.31 -48.00
CA GLY A 503 24.62 -28.30 -46.63
C GLY A 503 23.34 -27.50 -46.48
N ASP A 504 22.71 -27.52 -45.35
CA ASP A 504 21.45 -26.84 -45.09
C ASP A 504 21.70 -25.46 -44.43
N ASP A 505 20.80 -24.51 -44.66
CA ASP A 505 20.75 -23.25 -43.87
C ASP A 505 19.99 -23.58 -42.56
N GLY A 506 20.46 -23.03 -41.44
CA GLY A 506 19.80 -23.19 -40.14
C GLY A 506 18.45 -22.48 -40.06
N ASP A 507 17.65 -22.84 -39.06
CA ASP A 507 16.38 -22.19 -38.79
C ASP A 507 16.56 -20.75 -38.33
N VAL A 508 15.69 -19.83 -38.77
CA VAL A 508 15.75 -18.41 -38.41
C VAL A 508 14.49 -17.99 -37.67
N THR A 509 14.66 -17.59 -36.42
CA THR A 509 13.59 -17.02 -35.58
C THR A 509 13.88 -15.56 -35.28
N GLN A 510 12.96 -14.66 -35.62
CA GLN A 510 13.11 -13.21 -35.37
C GLN A 510 11.87 -12.63 -34.71
N SER A 511 12.04 -11.88 -33.62
CA SER A 511 10.95 -11.19 -32.94
C SER A 511 11.30 -9.74 -32.61
N ASN A 512 10.27 -8.90 -32.58
CA ASN A 512 10.36 -7.54 -32.08
C ASN A 512 9.08 -7.27 -31.28
N ASN A 513 9.19 -7.02 -29.98
CA ASN A 513 8.05 -6.87 -29.09
C ASN A 513 8.11 -5.56 -28.31
N ALA A 514 6.95 -4.92 -28.18
CA ALA A 514 6.75 -3.82 -27.25
C ALA A 514 5.54 -4.13 -26.38
N VAL A 515 5.76 -4.34 -25.10
CA VAL A 515 4.72 -4.77 -24.15
C VAL A 515 4.61 -3.72 -23.05
N ALA A 516 3.40 -3.19 -22.85
CA ALA A 516 3.10 -2.29 -21.77
C ALA A 516 1.92 -2.84 -20.96
N LEU A 517 2.06 -2.90 -19.64
CA LEU A 517 1.04 -3.37 -18.71
C LEU A 517 0.89 -2.36 -17.59
N GLY A 518 -0.31 -1.79 -17.43
CA GLY A 518 -0.67 -0.93 -16.31
C GLY A 518 -1.72 -1.62 -15.44
N ALA A 519 -1.55 -1.63 -14.14
CA ALA A 519 -2.54 -2.16 -13.20
C ALA A 519 -2.74 -1.18 -12.05
N ALA A 520 -3.93 -0.59 -11.96
CA ALA A 520 -4.32 0.30 -10.88
C ALA A 520 -5.40 -0.37 -10.02
N LEU A 521 -5.16 -0.49 -8.72
CA LEU A 521 -6.00 -1.24 -7.81
C LEU A 521 -6.30 -0.43 -6.55
N ASN A 522 -7.58 -0.19 -6.27
CA ASN A 522 -8.01 0.36 -5.00
C ASN A 522 -8.84 -0.69 -4.26
N LEU A 523 -8.33 -1.14 -3.13
CA LEU A 523 -9.01 -2.08 -2.24
C LEU A 523 -9.41 -1.34 -0.97
N ASN A 524 -10.72 -1.15 -0.81
CA ASN A 524 -11.27 -0.65 0.44
C ASN A 524 -12.36 -1.63 0.88
N ASP A 525 -12.27 -2.11 2.10
CA ASP A 525 -13.24 -3.06 2.61
C ASP A 525 -14.57 -2.36 2.93
N THR A 526 -15.26 -1.95 1.86
CA THR A 526 -16.65 -1.44 1.88
C THR A 526 -17.36 -2.09 0.70
N GLU A 527 -18.37 -2.92 0.90
CA GLU A 527 -18.97 -3.74 -0.17
C GLU A 527 -19.55 -2.96 -1.35
N GLN A 528 -18.77 -2.81 -2.43
CA GLN A 528 -19.26 -2.43 -3.78
C GLN A 528 -18.41 -3.13 -4.85
N SER A 529 -19.02 -3.86 -5.77
CA SER A 529 -18.32 -4.59 -6.84
C SER A 529 -18.53 -3.98 -8.22
N ASN A 530 -17.42 -3.75 -8.97
CA ASN A 530 -17.45 -3.44 -10.41
C ASN A 530 -16.37 -4.23 -11.13
N SER A 531 -16.69 -4.81 -12.29
CA SER A 531 -15.73 -5.58 -13.11
C SER A 531 -15.51 -4.94 -14.48
N VAL A 532 -14.25 -4.86 -14.92
CA VAL A 532 -13.87 -4.38 -16.27
C VAL A 532 -12.76 -5.28 -16.83
N GLY A 533 -12.90 -5.66 -18.10
CA GLY A 533 -11.92 -6.45 -18.81
C GLY A 533 -11.19 -5.64 -19.89
N ALA A 534 -9.88 -5.39 -19.68
CA ALA A 534 -8.94 -4.85 -20.67
C ALA A 534 -7.51 -5.19 -20.23
N PHE A 535 -6.51 -5.01 -21.10
CA PHE A 535 -5.09 -5.20 -20.71
C PHE A 535 -4.57 -4.15 -19.70
N GLY A 536 -5.35 -3.13 -19.36
CA GLY A 536 -5.19 -2.33 -18.16
C GLY A 536 -6.24 -2.78 -17.15
N LEU A 537 -5.84 -3.23 -15.97
CA LEU A 537 -6.74 -3.63 -14.89
C LEU A 537 -6.87 -2.47 -13.91
N ALA A 538 -8.04 -1.82 -13.89
CA ALA A 538 -8.40 -0.91 -12.82
C ALA A 538 -9.50 -1.56 -11.99
N LEU A 539 -9.24 -1.85 -10.73
CA LEU A 539 -10.17 -2.53 -9.83
C LEU A 539 -10.40 -1.72 -8.58
N ASN A 540 -11.67 -1.44 -8.27
CA ASN A 540 -12.08 -0.79 -7.03
C ASN A 540 -12.94 -1.76 -6.22
N LEU A 541 -12.46 -2.16 -5.05
CA LEU A 541 -13.20 -2.99 -4.09
C LEU A 541 -13.30 -2.24 -2.76
N ASN A 542 -14.53 -2.07 -2.26
CA ASN A 542 -14.79 -1.34 -1.04
C ASN A 542 -15.73 -2.13 -0.10
N LYS A 543 -15.36 -2.30 1.16
CA LYS A 543 -16.19 -2.94 2.20
C LYS A 543 -16.08 -2.16 3.50
N THR A 544 -17.20 -1.72 4.08
CA THR A 544 -17.26 -1.00 5.36
C THR A 544 -18.05 -1.81 6.38
N HIS A 545 -17.47 -2.00 7.56
CA HIS A 545 -18.13 -2.65 8.68
C HIS A 545 -18.20 -1.69 9.88
N GLN A 546 -19.42 -1.27 10.25
CA GLN A 546 -19.65 -0.34 11.35
C GLN A 546 -20.72 -0.89 12.31
N PRO A 547 -20.37 -1.71 13.30
CA PRO A 547 -21.31 -2.14 14.30
C PRO A 547 -21.56 -1.02 15.33
N LEU A 548 -22.84 -0.74 15.58
CA LEU A 548 -23.33 0.15 16.63
C LEU A 548 -24.29 -0.62 17.51
N ARG A 549 -23.99 -0.73 18.79
CA ARG A 549 -24.85 -1.40 19.77
C ARG A 549 -25.20 -0.45 20.91
N GLN A 550 -26.48 -0.31 21.17
CA GLN A 550 -26.99 0.45 22.32
C GLN A 550 -28.00 -0.40 23.10
N SER A 551 -27.78 -0.54 24.39
CA SER A 551 -28.61 -1.34 25.25
C SER A 551 -29.04 -0.54 26.48
N GLN A 552 -30.35 -0.47 26.76
CA GLN A 552 -30.90 0.14 27.95
C GLN A 552 -31.82 -0.86 28.65
N THR A 553 -31.60 -1.09 29.96
CA THR A 553 -32.45 -1.94 30.81
C THR A 553 -32.90 -1.14 32.01
N GLY A 554 -34.22 -0.98 32.21
CA GLY A 554 -34.79 -0.29 33.34
C GLY A 554 -36.32 -0.37 33.36
N HIS A 555 -36.94 -0.47 34.54
CA HIS A 555 -38.38 -0.47 34.70
C HIS A 555 -38.86 0.93 35.15
N GLY A 556 -39.80 1.52 34.43
CA GLY A 556 -40.41 2.82 34.76
C GLY A 556 -39.56 4.06 34.46
N SER A 557 -38.55 3.96 33.57
CA SER A 557 -37.64 5.02 33.16
C SER A 557 -37.97 5.58 31.76
N SER A 558 -37.61 6.85 31.51
CA SER A 558 -37.60 7.44 30.16
C SER A 558 -36.23 7.21 29.54
N GLY A 559 -36.19 6.65 28.31
CA GLY A 559 -34.94 6.38 27.61
C GLY A 559 -34.93 7.07 26.25
N LEU A 560 -33.83 7.73 25.87
CA LEU A 560 -33.54 8.28 24.54
C LEU A 560 -32.30 7.61 23.99
N GLN A 561 -32.42 6.95 22.84
CA GLN A 561 -31.30 6.41 22.10
C GLN A 561 -31.22 7.09 20.73
N VAL A 562 -30.06 7.64 20.39
CA VAL A 562 -29.79 8.25 19.09
C VAL A 562 -28.50 7.67 18.53
N GLY A 563 -28.59 6.98 17.41
CA GLY A 563 -27.45 6.38 16.72
C GLY A 563 -27.36 6.92 15.28
N GLY A 564 -26.17 7.26 14.82
CA GLY A 564 -25.92 7.69 13.46
C GLY A 564 -24.63 7.09 12.90
N GLN A 565 -24.71 6.51 11.71
CA GLN A 565 -23.57 5.96 11.00
C GLN A 565 -23.47 6.62 9.62
N GLY A 566 -22.25 6.99 9.21
CA GLY A 566 -21.95 7.54 7.90
C GLY A 566 -20.67 6.90 7.36
N ALA A 567 -20.75 6.33 6.18
CA ALA A 567 -19.57 5.89 5.46
C ALA A 567 -19.60 6.51 4.06
N TRP A 568 -18.51 7.11 3.65
CA TRP A 568 -18.35 7.59 2.28
C TRP A 568 -17.01 7.13 1.73
N SER A 569 -17.00 6.73 0.48
CA SER A 569 -15.79 6.30 -0.20
C SER A 569 -15.75 6.95 -1.59
N TRP A 570 -14.61 7.50 -1.91
CA TRP A 570 -14.30 7.96 -3.26
C TRP A 570 -13.06 7.24 -3.75
N GLN A 571 -13.19 6.59 -4.90
CA GLN A 571 -12.12 5.80 -5.49
C GLN A 571 -11.94 6.20 -6.94
N ASP A 572 -10.70 6.45 -7.34
CA ASP A 572 -10.29 6.68 -8.72
C ASP A 572 -9.14 5.73 -9.03
N ALA A 573 -9.32 4.87 -10.01
CA ALA A 573 -8.28 4.00 -10.50
C ALA A 573 -8.14 4.21 -12.00
N SER A 574 -6.96 4.57 -12.47
CA SER A 574 -6.66 4.72 -13.88
C SER A 574 -5.40 3.93 -14.25
N ALA A 575 -5.45 3.27 -15.38
CA ALA A 575 -4.32 2.60 -15.96
C ALA A 575 -4.16 3.03 -17.42
N ASP A 576 -3.13 3.80 -17.71
CA ASP A 576 -2.81 4.25 -19.06
C ASP A 576 -1.69 3.36 -19.63
N VAL A 577 -1.96 2.70 -20.75
CA VAL A 577 -1.02 1.80 -21.40
C VAL A 577 -0.72 2.26 -22.81
N PHE A 578 0.54 2.49 -23.12
CA PHE A 578 0.99 2.90 -24.43
C PHE A 578 2.10 1.99 -24.97
N GLY A 579 1.81 1.26 -26.03
CA GLY A 579 2.78 0.46 -26.76
C GLY A 579 2.95 1.00 -28.20
N LEU A 580 4.16 1.36 -28.60
CA LEU A 580 4.49 1.79 -29.95
C LEU A 580 5.63 0.95 -30.54
N GLN A 581 5.38 0.35 -31.66
CA GLN A 581 6.40 -0.31 -32.48
C GLN A 581 6.41 0.28 -33.89
N GLY A 582 7.54 0.80 -34.33
CA GLY A 582 7.73 1.35 -35.67
C GLY A 582 8.91 0.71 -36.39
N SER A 583 8.67 0.06 -37.52
CA SER A 583 9.70 -0.51 -38.39
C SER A 583 9.82 0.27 -39.72
N ARG A 584 10.99 0.26 -40.35
CA ARG A 584 11.16 0.71 -41.75
C ARG A 584 10.75 -0.42 -42.71
N GLY A 585 9.47 -0.58 -42.92
CA GLY A 585 8.94 -1.46 -43.96
C GLY A 585 7.51 -1.05 -44.22
N LEU A 586 7.09 -0.96 -45.46
CA LEU A 586 5.75 -0.57 -45.91
C LEU A 586 4.62 -1.16 -45.06
N GLY A 587 4.31 -0.52 -43.94
CA GLY A 587 3.23 -0.91 -43.06
C GLY A 587 3.12 0.10 -41.90
N ALA A 588 1.96 0.73 -41.77
CA ALA A 588 1.68 1.69 -40.73
C ALA A 588 1.93 1.09 -39.35
N GLY A 589 2.80 1.69 -38.54
CA GLY A 589 2.99 1.35 -37.15
C GLY A 589 1.65 1.44 -36.38
N CYS A 590 1.27 0.40 -35.67
CA CYS A 590 0.11 0.43 -34.80
C CYS A 590 0.49 1.05 -33.45
N ALA A 591 -0.06 2.23 -33.15
CA ALA A 591 -0.09 2.76 -31.80
C ALA A 591 -1.41 2.33 -31.15
N ARG A 592 -1.34 1.66 -30.00
CA ARG A 592 -2.52 1.37 -29.18
C ARG A 592 -2.38 2.15 -27.87
N ARG A 593 -3.34 3.02 -27.63
CA ARG A 593 -3.52 3.67 -26.34
C ARG A 593 -4.83 3.17 -25.74
N PHE A 594 -4.76 2.57 -24.58
CA PHE A 594 -5.93 2.21 -23.81
C PHE A 594 -5.94 3.04 -22.53
N ARG A 595 -7.02 3.74 -22.30
CA ARG A 595 -7.28 4.40 -21.03
C ARG A 595 -8.49 3.75 -20.40
N VAL A 596 -8.33 3.18 -19.22
CA VAL A 596 -9.43 2.70 -18.39
C VAL A 596 -9.46 3.59 -17.16
N ALA A 597 -10.49 4.41 -17.03
CA ALA A 597 -10.71 5.23 -15.85
C ALA A 597 -12.05 4.83 -15.21
N LEU A 598 -12.00 4.46 -13.93
CA LEU A 598 -13.19 4.17 -13.14
C LEU A 598 -13.33 5.24 -12.05
N LYS A 599 -14.41 6.01 -12.11
CA LYS A 599 -14.76 7.00 -11.11
C LYS A 599 -15.99 6.52 -10.34
N GLY A 600 -15.79 6.15 -9.07
CA GLY A 600 -16.87 5.68 -8.18
C GLY A 600 -17.28 6.78 -7.20
N GLU A 601 -18.33 7.52 -7.47
CA GLU A 601 -19.16 8.15 -6.44
C GLU A 601 -20.32 7.19 -6.15
N GLY A 602 -20.65 6.93 -4.90
CA GLY A 602 -21.66 5.96 -4.46
C GLY A 602 -23.05 6.09 -5.06
N VAL A 603 -23.15 6.11 -6.37
CA VAL A 603 -24.36 5.91 -7.20
C VAL A 603 -23.89 5.45 -8.58
N ASN A 604 -24.34 4.27 -8.99
CA ASN A 604 -24.17 3.67 -10.32
C ASN A 604 -23.89 4.67 -11.45
N ARG A 605 -22.66 4.71 -12.01
CA ARG A 605 -22.41 5.33 -13.33
C ARG A 605 -21.43 4.53 -14.18
N ARG A 606 -21.78 4.43 -15.43
CA ARG A 606 -21.25 3.63 -16.53
C ARG A 606 -19.77 3.88 -16.82
N ALA A 607 -19.06 2.81 -17.13
CA ALA A 607 -17.75 2.84 -17.79
C ALA A 607 -17.81 3.60 -19.12
N GLN A 608 -16.89 4.51 -19.34
CA GLN A 608 -16.73 5.20 -20.61
C GLN A 608 -15.48 4.68 -21.31
N GLU A 609 -15.67 3.75 -22.25
CA GLU A 609 -14.64 3.32 -23.16
C GLU A 609 -14.39 4.38 -24.24
N SER A 610 -13.19 4.92 -24.32
CA SER A 610 -12.73 5.63 -25.51
C SER A 610 -11.81 4.73 -26.33
N ALA A 611 -12.38 3.91 -27.21
CA ALA A 611 -11.64 3.18 -28.23
C ALA A 611 -11.39 4.10 -29.44
N SER A 612 -10.14 4.45 -29.72
CA SER A 612 -9.77 4.95 -31.05
C SER A 612 -9.49 3.74 -31.95
N SER A 613 -10.34 3.51 -32.92
CA SER A 613 -10.23 2.42 -33.88
C SER A 613 -9.01 2.58 -34.78
N CYS A 614 -8.04 1.65 -34.70
CA CYS A 614 -7.19 1.33 -35.83
C CYS A 614 -7.94 0.35 -36.75
N GLY A 615 -8.27 0.81 -37.95
CA GLY A 615 -8.87 -0.06 -38.96
C GLY A 615 -7.92 -1.19 -39.38
N PHE A 616 -8.38 -2.42 -39.21
CA PHE A 616 -7.74 -3.58 -39.82
C PHE A 616 -7.96 -3.53 -41.33
N ALA A 617 -6.89 -3.31 -42.09
CA ALA A 617 -6.83 -3.76 -43.47
C ALA A 617 -6.02 -5.06 -43.49
N ALA A 618 -6.70 -6.19 -43.42
CA ALA A 618 -6.13 -7.48 -43.76
C ALA A 618 -5.92 -7.51 -45.27
N ALA A 619 -4.69 -7.42 -45.74
CA ALA A 619 -4.32 -7.84 -47.09
C ALA A 619 -3.79 -9.26 -46.99
N LEU A 620 -4.63 -10.22 -47.41
CA LEU A 620 -4.21 -11.54 -47.86
C LEU A 620 -3.49 -11.36 -49.19
N ALA A 621 -2.23 -11.72 -49.28
CA ALA A 621 -1.56 -12.26 -50.44
C ALA A 621 -0.33 -13.06 -49.98
#